data_6632b20ecfbe3d15f8ad1dbcac62987d
#
_entry.id   6632b20ecfbe3d15f8ad1dbcac62987d
#
_cell.length_a   1.000
_cell.length_b   1.000
_cell.length_c   1.000
_cell.angle_alpha   90.00
_cell.angle_beta   90.00
_cell.angle_gamma   90.00
#
_symmetry.space_group_name_H-M   'P 1'
#
loop_
_entity.id
_entity.type
_entity.pdbx_description
1 polymer ?
#
loop_
_entity_poly.entity_id
_entity_poly.type
_entity_poly.pdbx_seq_one_letter_code
_entity_poly.pdbx_strand_id
1 'polypeptide(L)'
;MRALVIALLLAVVAVSSGAETIDPAVAALLRAVETSGCQMERNGELHEGKAAADHLRLKLERSGRLGMNADQFIDRVASGSTVSGKPYRVLCPGRAPVDSGAWLRARLAEHGRPG
;
A
#
# COMPACT_ATOMS: atom_id res chain seq x y z
N MET A 1 48.61 12.45 41.73
CA MET A 1 47.21 12.63 41.40
C MET A 1 46.93 11.95 40.08
N ARG A 2 46.18 10.90 40.14
CA ARG A 2 45.80 10.17 38.92
C ARG A 2 44.41 10.61 38.51
N ALA A 3 44.31 11.26 37.35
CA ALA A 3 43.02 11.55 36.75
C ALA A 3 42.42 10.27 36.20
N LEU A 4 41.34 9.81 36.78
CA LEU A 4 40.57 8.72 36.23
C LEU A 4 39.77 9.28 35.05
N VAL A 5 40.26 8.98 33.87
CA VAL A 5 39.46 9.22 32.68
C VAL A 5 38.48 8.07 32.55
N ILE A 6 37.27 8.28 33.02
CA ILE A 6 36.19 7.37 32.74
C ILE A 6 35.76 7.67 31.30
N ALA A 7 36.26 6.86 30.38
CA ALA A 7 35.71 6.85 29.05
C ALA A 7 34.29 6.28 29.13
N LEU A 8 33.30 7.15 29.15
CA LEU A 8 31.92 6.74 29.02
C LEU A 8 31.77 6.28 27.55
N LEU A 9 31.89 4.98 27.36
CA LEU A 9 31.47 4.37 26.11
C LEU A 9 29.95 4.48 26.08
N LEU A 10 29.44 5.53 25.45
CA LEU A 10 28.09 5.56 24.94
C LEU A 10 28.00 4.51 23.87
N ALA A 11 27.59 3.30 24.25
CA ALA A 11 27.09 2.36 23.29
C ALA A 11 25.82 2.96 22.72
N VAL A 12 25.93 3.63 21.58
CA VAL A 12 24.77 3.94 20.77
C VAL A 12 24.26 2.59 20.29
N VAL A 13 23.35 2.02 21.07
CA VAL A 13 22.52 0.96 20.54
C VAL A 13 21.70 1.65 19.44
N ALA A 14 22.15 1.51 18.20
CA ALA A 14 21.28 1.75 17.08
C ALA A 14 20.12 0.78 17.24
N VAL A 15 19.06 1.22 17.92
CA VAL A 15 17.78 0.60 17.81
C VAL A 15 17.43 0.81 16.35
N SER A 16 17.69 -0.21 15.50
CA SER A 16 16.96 -0.29 14.27
C SER A 16 15.50 -0.45 14.70
N SER A 17 14.84 0.67 14.95
CA SER A 17 13.41 0.69 14.92
C SER A 17 13.08 0.05 13.60
N GLY A 18 12.50 -1.15 13.62
CA GLY A 18 11.96 -1.78 12.42
C GLY A 18 10.93 -0.82 11.85
N ALA A 19 11.41 0.19 11.09
CA ALA A 19 10.53 0.99 10.28
C ALA A 19 9.81 -0.02 9.40
N GLU A 20 8.53 -0.25 9.67
CA GLU A 20 7.73 -1.09 8.81
C GLU A 20 7.90 -0.59 7.39
N THR A 21 8.29 -1.47 6.50
CA THR A 21 8.35 -1.22 5.08
C THR A 21 7.12 -1.78 4.42
N ILE A 22 6.73 -1.19 3.30
CA ILE A 22 5.62 -1.70 2.50
C ILE A 22 6.00 -3.09 1.98
N ASP A 23 5.10 -4.06 2.17
CA ASP A 23 5.26 -5.41 1.64
C ASP A 23 5.49 -5.35 0.12
N PRO A 24 6.46 -6.10 -0.43
CA PRO A 24 6.77 -6.07 -1.87
C PRO A 24 5.57 -6.38 -2.77
N ALA A 25 4.67 -7.27 -2.35
CA ALA A 25 3.44 -7.56 -3.11
C ALA A 25 2.48 -6.37 -3.08
N VAL A 26 2.37 -5.67 -1.95
CA VAL A 26 1.57 -4.44 -1.84
C VAL A 26 2.16 -3.34 -2.73
N ALA A 27 3.48 -3.18 -2.72
CA ALA A 27 4.17 -2.21 -3.58
C ALA A 27 3.90 -2.52 -5.07
N ALA A 28 3.89 -3.79 -5.44
CA ALA A 28 3.56 -4.22 -6.81
C ALA A 28 2.11 -3.90 -7.18
N LEU A 29 1.17 -4.09 -6.25
CA LEU A 29 -0.24 -3.72 -6.47
C LEU A 29 -0.42 -2.21 -6.65
N LEU A 30 0.24 -1.41 -5.84
CA LEU A 30 0.22 0.06 -5.97
C LEU A 30 0.77 0.49 -7.34
N ARG A 31 1.85 -0.13 -7.79
CA ARG A 31 2.42 0.11 -9.12
C ARG A 31 1.47 -0.31 -10.23
N ALA A 32 0.79 -1.44 -10.08
CA ALA A 32 -0.19 -1.91 -11.04
C ALA A 32 -1.34 -0.91 -11.21
N VAL A 33 -1.85 -0.33 -10.13
CA VAL A 33 -2.86 0.75 -10.18
C VAL A 33 -2.30 1.97 -10.91
N GLU A 34 -1.11 2.42 -10.51
CA GLU A 34 -0.47 3.62 -11.06
C GLU A 34 -0.26 3.53 -12.57
N THR A 35 0.13 2.36 -13.08
CA THR A 35 0.51 2.16 -14.47
C THR A 35 -0.58 1.51 -15.32
N SER A 36 -1.76 1.26 -14.75
CA SER A 36 -2.84 0.50 -15.41
C SER A 36 -3.43 1.15 -16.66
N GLY A 37 -3.37 2.48 -16.77
CA GLY A 37 -4.15 3.22 -17.74
C GLY A 37 -5.63 3.26 -17.43
N CYS A 38 -6.06 2.73 -16.30
CA CYS A 38 -7.44 2.72 -15.82
C CYS A 38 -7.70 3.85 -14.83
N GLN A 39 -8.98 4.10 -14.59
CA GLN A 39 -9.42 5.03 -13.55
C GLN A 39 -9.98 4.24 -12.37
N MET A 40 -9.94 4.81 -11.19
CA MET A 40 -10.60 4.27 -10.00
C MET A 40 -11.75 5.18 -9.58
N GLU A 41 -12.93 4.60 -9.45
CA GLU A 41 -14.09 5.29 -8.90
C GLU A 41 -14.11 5.14 -7.38
N ARG A 42 -14.17 6.26 -6.68
CA ARG A 42 -14.31 6.34 -5.24
C ARG A 42 -15.44 7.31 -4.90
N ASN A 43 -16.49 6.79 -4.24
CA ASN A 43 -17.64 7.60 -3.84
C ASN A 43 -18.21 8.45 -5.00
N GLY A 44 -18.30 7.87 -6.19
CA GLY A 44 -18.83 8.53 -7.38
C GLY A 44 -17.86 9.43 -8.13
N GLU A 45 -16.62 9.58 -7.66
CA GLU A 45 -15.58 10.36 -8.33
C GLU A 45 -14.56 9.46 -9.02
N LEU A 46 -14.17 9.84 -10.23
CA LEU A 46 -13.15 9.14 -11.01
C LEU A 46 -11.77 9.74 -10.75
N HIS A 47 -10.81 8.88 -10.50
CA HIS A 47 -9.41 9.26 -10.27
C HIS A 47 -8.50 8.50 -11.23
N GLU A 48 -7.55 9.21 -11.82
CA GLU A 48 -6.50 8.58 -12.63
C GLU A 48 -5.64 7.63 -11.79
N GLY A 49 -5.01 6.66 -12.44
CA GLY A 49 -4.24 5.62 -11.75
C GLY A 49 -3.21 6.15 -10.77
N LYS A 50 -2.47 7.20 -11.13
CA LYS A 50 -1.49 7.80 -10.24
C LYS A 50 -2.14 8.38 -8.97
N ALA A 51 -3.19 9.16 -9.12
CA ALA A 51 -3.92 9.75 -7.99
C ALA A 51 -4.56 8.66 -7.12
N ALA A 52 -5.10 7.61 -7.74
CA ALA A 52 -5.66 6.47 -7.04
C ALA A 52 -4.60 5.74 -6.21
N ALA A 53 -3.44 5.45 -6.80
CA ALA A 53 -2.33 4.81 -6.09
C ALA A 53 -1.83 5.66 -4.92
N ASP A 54 -1.69 6.96 -5.11
CA ASP A 54 -1.26 7.89 -4.06
C ASP A 54 -2.26 7.89 -2.90
N HIS A 55 -3.55 7.87 -3.19
CA HIS A 55 -4.60 7.78 -2.17
C HIS A 55 -4.55 6.46 -1.39
N LEU A 56 -4.36 5.34 -2.08
CA LEU A 56 -4.25 4.04 -1.42
C LEU A 56 -3.01 3.97 -0.53
N ARG A 57 -1.91 4.54 -0.99
CA ARG A 57 -0.68 4.64 -0.18
C ARG A 57 -0.90 5.46 1.08
N LEU A 58 -1.60 6.58 0.97
CA LEU A 58 -1.94 7.43 2.11
C LEU A 58 -2.86 6.68 3.11
N LYS A 59 -3.85 5.95 2.63
CA LYS A 59 -4.71 5.10 3.48
C LYS A 59 -3.89 4.04 4.20
N LEU A 60 -2.94 3.40 3.51
CA LEU A 60 -2.04 2.40 4.10
C LEU A 60 -1.20 3.02 5.22
N GLU A 61 -0.60 4.17 4.97
CA GLU A 61 0.19 4.90 5.97
C GLU A 61 -0.65 5.24 7.21
N ARG A 62 -1.87 5.72 7.00
CA ARG A 62 -2.80 6.10 8.08
C ARG A 62 -3.37 4.91 8.84
N SER A 63 -3.29 3.71 8.29
CA SER A 63 -3.80 2.50 8.93
C SER A 63 -3.02 2.11 10.18
N GLY A 64 -1.79 2.60 10.34
CA GLY A 64 -0.87 2.19 11.39
C GLY A 64 -0.23 0.82 11.14
N ARG A 65 -0.47 0.20 10.00
CA ARG A 65 0.04 -1.13 9.63
C ARG A 65 0.65 -1.12 8.24
N LEU A 66 1.69 -0.33 8.09
CA LEU A 66 2.35 -0.12 6.79
C LEU A 66 2.83 -1.43 6.16
N GLY A 67 3.24 -2.40 6.97
CA GLY A 67 3.76 -3.69 6.54
C GLY A 67 2.71 -4.79 6.37
N MET A 68 1.41 -4.47 6.36
CA MET A 68 0.38 -5.49 6.14
C MET A 68 0.60 -6.23 4.82
N ASN A 69 0.18 -7.51 4.77
CA ASN A 69 0.31 -8.31 3.56
C ASN A 69 -0.71 -7.90 2.47
N ALA A 70 -0.53 -8.45 1.26
CA ALA A 70 -1.35 -8.08 0.11
C ALA A 70 -2.84 -8.38 0.32
N ASP A 71 -3.21 -9.52 0.90
CA ASP A 71 -4.61 -9.84 1.17
C ASP A 71 -5.24 -8.86 2.14
N GLN A 72 -4.55 -8.51 3.20
CA GLN A 72 -5.00 -7.50 4.17
C GLN A 72 -5.11 -6.12 3.52
N PHE A 73 -4.16 -5.75 2.69
CA PHE A 73 -4.19 -4.49 1.96
C PHE A 73 -5.41 -4.41 1.04
N ILE A 74 -5.68 -5.46 0.28
CA ILE A 74 -6.86 -5.50 -0.59
C ILE A 74 -8.13 -5.35 0.24
N ASP A 75 -8.29 -6.16 1.29
CA ASP A 75 -9.52 -6.18 2.08
C ASP A 75 -9.75 -4.91 2.89
N ARG A 76 -8.69 -4.37 3.50
CA ARG A 76 -8.83 -3.30 4.50
C ARG A 76 -8.60 -1.90 3.94
N VAL A 77 -7.83 -1.77 2.87
CA VAL A 77 -7.40 -0.46 2.34
C VAL A 77 -7.98 -0.20 0.97
N ALA A 78 -7.89 -1.15 0.06
CA ALA A 78 -8.04 -0.91 -1.37
C ALA A 78 -9.39 -1.33 -1.95
N SER A 79 -10.24 -2.01 -1.20
CA SER A 79 -11.52 -2.50 -1.72
C SER A 79 -12.65 -1.50 -1.62
N GLY A 80 -12.58 -0.52 -0.72
CA GLY A 80 -13.68 0.40 -0.55
C GLY A 80 -13.40 1.55 0.41
N SER A 81 -14.37 2.43 0.50
CA SER A 81 -14.32 3.59 1.38
C SER A 81 -14.48 3.18 2.84
N THR A 82 -13.58 3.63 3.68
CA THR A 82 -13.66 3.45 5.14
C THR A 82 -14.86 4.22 5.73
N VAL A 83 -15.24 5.33 5.09
CA VAL A 83 -16.31 6.20 5.58
C VAL A 83 -17.69 5.71 5.15
N SER A 84 -17.88 5.42 3.86
CA SER A 84 -19.20 5.08 3.30
C SER A 84 -19.44 3.58 3.19
N GLY A 85 -18.39 2.77 3.23
CA GLY A 85 -18.46 1.32 2.96
C GLY A 85 -18.67 0.98 1.49
N LYS A 86 -18.76 1.95 0.59
CA LYS A 86 -18.96 1.70 -0.84
C LYS A 86 -17.72 1.11 -1.47
N PRO A 87 -17.84 0.04 -2.28
CA PRO A 87 -16.73 -0.51 -3.02
C PRO A 87 -16.10 0.53 -3.95
N TYR A 88 -14.76 0.52 -4.02
CA TYR A 88 -14.07 1.18 -5.12
C TYR A 88 -14.20 0.33 -6.38
N ARG A 89 -14.23 0.95 -7.54
CA ARG A 89 -14.31 0.26 -8.81
C ARG A 89 -13.21 0.70 -9.74
N VAL A 90 -12.74 -0.22 -10.58
CA VAL A 90 -11.73 0.05 -11.59
C VAL A 90 -12.40 0.09 -12.95
N LEU A 91 -12.19 1.19 -13.67
CA LEU A 91 -12.73 1.42 -15.00
C LEU A 91 -11.57 1.47 -15.99
N CYS A 92 -11.43 0.42 -16.76
CA CYS A 92 -10.42 0.33 -17.82
C CYS A 92 -11.05 0.59 -19.18
N PRO A 93 -10.31 1.20 -20.12
CA PRO A 93 -10.84 1.46 -21.45
C PRO A 93 -11.39 0.20 -22.14
N GLY A 94 -12.59 0.29 -22.69
CA GLY A 94 -13.22 -0.80 -23.42
C GLY A 94 -13.69 -1.99 -22.57
N ARG A 95 -13.71 -1.85 -21.24
CA ARG A 95 -14.13 -2.92 -20.32
C ARG A 95 -15.21 -2.43 -19.38
N ALA A 96 -16.05 -3.36 -18.92
CA ALA A 96 -17.03 -3.07 -17.88
C ALA A 96 -16.30 -2.74 -16.54
N PRO A 97 -16.88 -1.86 -15.71
CA PRO A 97 -16.34 -1.61 -14.37
C PRO A 97 -16.24 -2.88 -13.55
N VAL A 98 -15.17 -2.99 -12.77
CA VAL A 98 -14.90 -4.14 -11.89
C VAL A 98 -14.64 -3.63 -10.48
N ASP A 99 -15.10 -4.34 -9.47
CA ASP A 99 -14.75 -4.01 -8.11
C ASP A 99 -13.23 -4.04 -7.92
N SER A 100 -12.71 -3.04 -7.24
CA SER A 100 -11.27 -2.87 -7.02
C SER A 100 -10.63 -4.09 -6.36
N GLY A 101 -11.32 -4.68 -5.38
CA GLY A 101 -10.83 -5.89 -4.72
C GLY A 101 -10.61 -7.05 -5.69
N ALA A 102 -11.56 -7.29 -6.59
CA ALA A 102 -11.45 -8.36 -7.60
C ALA A 102 -10.32 -8.06 -8.60
N TRP A 103 -10.22 -6.80 -9.05
CA TRP A 103 -9.17 -6.38 -9.97
C TRP A 103 -7.77 -6.58 -9.36
N LEU A 104 -7.61 -6.17 -8.11
CA LEU A 104 -6.33 -6.29 -7.38
C LEU A 104 -5.97 -7.75 -7.14
N ARG A 105 -6.94 -8.60 -6.79
CA ARG A 105 -6.68 -10.04 -6.62
C ARG A 105 -6.22 -10.69 -7.92
N ALA A 106 -6.77 -10.28 -9.05
CA ALA A 106 -6.29 -10.74 -10.35
C ALA A 106 -4.83 -10.31 -10.61
N ARG A 107 -4.49 -9.08 -10.26
CA ARG A 107 -3.09 -8.58 -10.36
C ARG A 107 -2.16 -9.32 -9.42
N LEU A 108 -2.60 -9.60 -8.20
CA LEU A 108 -1.82 -10.37 -7.23
C LEU A 108 -1.54 -11.79 -7.73
N ALA A 109 -2.52 -12.44 -8.33
CA ALA A 109 -2.35 -13.78 -8.92
C ALA A 109 -1.32 -13.77 -10.05
N GLU A 110 -1.31 -12.75 -10.89
CA GLU A 110 -0.31 -12.58 -11.94
C GLU A 110 1.09 -12.36 -11.36
N HIS A 111 1.21 -11.53 -10.32
CA HIS A 111 2.49 -11.24 -9.66
C HIS A 111 3.10 -12.48 -9.01
N GLY A 112 2.29 -13.38 -8.47
CA GLY A 112 2.73 -14.62 -7.84
C GLY A 112 3.07 -15.75 -8.83
N ARG A 113 2.88 -15.56 -10.14
CA ARG A 113 3.24 -16.58 -11.13
C ARG A 113 4.70 -16.46 -11.49
N PRO A 114 5.49 -17.55 -11.44
CA PRO A 114 6.82 -17.55 -12.05
C PRO A 114 6.65 -17.27 -13.54
N GLY A 115 7.34 -16.23 -13.99
CA GLY A 115 7.35 -15.82 -15.39
C GLY A 115 7.97 -16.85 -16.30
#